data_ea4fadf495bc983db04daefd7bccb965
#
_entry.id   ea4fadf495bc983db04daefd7bccb965
#
_cell.length_a   1.000
_cell.length_b   1.000
_cell.length_c   1.000
_cell.angle_alpha   90.00
_cell.angle_beta   90.00
_cell.angle_gamma   90.00
#
_symmetry.space_group_name_H-M   'P 1'
#
loop_
_entity.id
_entity.type
_entity.pdbx_description
1 polymer ?
#
loop_
_entity_poly.entity_id
_entity_poly.type
_entity_poly.pdbx_seq_one_letter_code
_entity_poly.pdbx_strand_id
1 'polypeptide(L)'
;MLSKYIKELTEYGKRTGLLPECEQTYAVNLLLDCFQEDSYEDPGEVEERPLEDILKDLLDEAVKRELLTDSVAYRDLFDTKLMNCLTPRPAQVQETFRRKYDENPEEATDWFYQFSQNTDYIRRYRIKKDQKWKIDSPYGELDITINLSKPEKDPKAIAAARKSASVTYPKCQLCFENEGYAGRGDHPARETHRIIPITINDSKWGFQYSPYVYYNEHCIVFNSQHTPMKIERATFVKLFDFVKQFPHYMLGSNADLPIVGGSILTHDHFQGGRYTFAMEKAPVEKTVTISGFEDVQTGIVKWPLSVIRLSAADADRIIELADHILKTWRGYTDEEAFIFAETDGEPHNTITPIARKRGDLYELDLVLRNNITTKEHPLGVYHPHAELHHIKKENIGLIEVMGLAVLPARLKEEMELLKKYILENKEITTNEKIEKHASWVAEFLPSYPQVNAENIDRILEEEVGKVFVKVLEDAGVYKCTEKGRQDFLRFLNTL
;
A
#
# COMPACT_ATOMS: atom_id res chain seq x y z
N MET A 1 27.11 2.44 30.34
CA MET A 1 25.72 2.66 29.89
C MET A 1 25.49 2.03 28.50
N LEU A 2 26.37 2.26 27.52
CA LEU A 2 26.26 1.66 26.17
C LEU A 2 26.18 0.13 26.22
N SER A 3 27.07 -0.54 27.01
CA SER A 3 27.05 -2.01 27.15
C SER A 3 25.69 -2.57 27.60
N LYS A 4 24.96 -1.82 28.46
CA LYS A 4 23.60 -2.19 28.88
C LYS A 4 22.64 -2.17 27.70
N TYR A 5 22.62 -1.10 26.89
CA TYR A 5 21.73 -1.00 25.74
C TYR A 5 22.06 -2.05 24.66
N ILE A 6 23.34 -2.34 24.43
CA ILE A 6 23.78 -3.43 23.57
C ILE A 6 23.27 -4.78 24.07
N LYS A 7 23.36 -5.04 25.39
CA LYS A 7 22.82 -6.27 26.00
C LYS A 7 21.31 -6.37 25.80
N GLU A 8 20.56 -5.31 26.11
CA GLU A 8 19.11 -5.26 25.91
C GLU A 8 18.72 -5.57 24.46
N LEU A 9 19.46 -5.03 23.49
CA LEU A 9 19.21 -5.27 22.07
C LEU A 9 19.55 -6.72 21.66
N THR A 10 20.66 -7.29 22.14
CA THR A 10 21.01 -8.69 21.83
C THR A 10 20.06 -9.68 22.51
N GLU A 11 19.59 -9.40 23.74
CA GLU A 11 18.55 -10.20 24.39
C GLU A 11 17.21 -10.11 23.64
N TYR A 12 16.85 -8.94 23.09
CA TYR A 12 15.71 -8.82 22.18
C TYR A 12 15.90 -9.73 20.95
N GLY A 13 17.08 -9.73 20.32
CA GLY A 13 17.38 -10.57 19.17
C GLY A 13 17.22 -12.07 19.45
N LYS A 14 17.69 -12.52 20.63
CA LYS A 14 17.52 -13.92 21.07
C LYS A 14 16.05 -14.28 21.29
N ARG A 15 15.34 -13.47 22.03
CA ARG A 15 13.92 -13.69 22.36
C ARG A 15 13.04 -13.74 21.11
N THR A 16 13.33 -12.94 20.10
CA THR A 16 12.57 -12.89 18.85
C THR A 16 13.05 -13.89 17.80
N GLY A 17 14.08 -14.68 18.10
CA GLY A 17 14.64 -15.69 17.20
C GLY A 17 15.45 -15.11 16.02
N LEU A 18 15.81 -13.83 16.08
CA LEU A 18 16.71 -13.21 15.10
C LEU A 18 18.18 -13.63 15.32
N LEU A 19 18.58 -13.77 16.58
CA LEU A 19 19.95 -14.02 17.00
C LEU A 19 20.06 -15.37 17.73
N PRO A 20 20.72 -16.37 17.13
CA PRO A 20 21.07 -17.60 17.85
C PRO A 20 22.04 -17.31 19.00
N GLU A 21 21.98 -18.08 20.09
CA GLU A 21 22.84 -17.92 21.26
C GLU A 21 24.35 -17.92 20.87
N CYS A 22 24.74 -18.78 19.95
CA CYS A 22 26.14 -18.90 19.51
C CYS A 22 26.66 -17.66 18.74
N GLU A 23 25.76 -16.77 18.25
CA GLU A 23 26.11 -15.55 17.52
C GLU A 23 26.08 -14.30 18.42
N GLN A 24 25.76 -14.41 19.70
CA GLN A 24 25.62 -13.27 20.62
C GLN A 24 26.91 -12.43 20.69
N THR A 25 28.07 -13.07 20.90
CA THR A 25 29.36 -12.36 20.96
C THR A 25 29.67 -11.66 19.65
N TYR A 26 29.38 -12.29 18.51
CA TYR A 26 29.57 -11.71 17.21
C TYR A 26 28.71 -10.45 17.02
N ALA A 27 27.43 -10.51 17.38
CA ALA A 27 26.52 -9.37 17.31
C ALA A 27 26.96 -8.22 18.24
N VAL A 28 27.41 -8.51 19.47
CA VAL A 28 27.97 -7.50 20.38
C VAL A 28 29.15 -6.78 19.72
N ASN A 29 30.09 -7.51 19.11
CA ASN A 29 31.27 -6.91 18.47
C ASN A 29 30.89 -6.03 17.26
N LEU A 30 29.88 -6.43 16.46
CA LEU A 30 29.36 -5.59 15.38
C LEU A 30 28.69 -4.31 15.90
N LEU A 31 27.96 -4.39 17.01
CA LEU A 31 27.35 -3.23 17.65
C LEU A 31 28.40 -2.28 18.22
N LEU A 32 29.47 -2.80 18.86
CA LEU A 32 30.60 -2.00 19.30
C LEU A 32 31.26 -1.24 18.14
N ASP A 33 31.49 -1.90 17.00
CA ASP A 33 32.00 -1.27 15.79
C ASP A 33 31.10 -0.11 15.31
N CYS A 34 29.78 -0.29 15.33
CA CYS A 34 28.83 0.78 15.01
C CYS A 34 29.01 2.03 15.88
N PHE A 35 29.40 1.86 17.14
CA PHE A 35 29.64 2.93 18.12
C PHE A 35 31.08 3.38 18.21
N GLN A 36 31.99 2.78 17.44
CA GLN A 36 33.44 3.02 17.52
C GLN A 36 33.97 2.84 18.96
N GLU A 37 33.47 1.79 19.64
CA GLU A 37 33.78 1.45 21.03
C GLU A 37 34.69 0.21 21.09
N ASP A 38 35.76 0.30 21.87
CA ASP A 38 36.78 -0.76 21.96
C ASP A 38 36.53 -1.77 23.08
N SER A 39 35.58 -1.49 23.98
CA SER A 39 35.38 -2.31 25.18
C SER A 39 33.89 -2.60 25.46
N TYR A 40 33.66 -3.78 26.03
CA TYR A 40 32.35 -4.20 26.50
C TYR A 40 32.46 -4.75 27.91
N GLU A 41 31.66 -4.20 28.83
CA GLU A 41 31.45 -4.75 30.16
C GLU A 41 30.05 -5.37 30.23
N ASP A 42 29.97 -6.69 30.44
CA ASP A 42 28.68 -7.35 30.59
C ASP A 42 27.94 -6.78 31.79
N PRO A 43 26.79 -6.12 31.63
CA PRO A 43 26.01 -5.55 32.74
C PRO A 43 25.26 -6.59 33.58
N GLY A 44 25.37 -7.88 33.23
CA GLY A 44 24.58 -8.97 33.81
C GLY A 44 23.18 -9.06 33.21
N GLU A 45 22.21 -9.41 34.06
CA GLU A 45 20.79 -9.48 33.65
C GLU A 45 20.24 -8.09 33.34
N VAL A 46 19.45 -7.99 32.28
CA VAL A 46 18.74 -6.76 31.87
C VAL A 46 17.24 -6.99 31.82
N GLU A 47 16.47 -5.96 32.09
CA GLU A 47 15.02 -6.01 31.97
C GLU A 47 14.55 -6.06 30.52
N GLU A 48 13.45 -6.74 30.27
CA GLU A 48 12.79 -6.71 28.98
C GLU A 48 12.14 -5.35 28.74
N ARG A 49 12.49 -4.72 27.60
CA ARG A 49 11.95 -3.42 27.21
C ARG A 49 11.41 -3.46 25.77
N PRO A 50 10.46 -2.56 25.41
CA PRO A 50 10.05 -2.36 24.01
C PRO A 50 11.26 -2.01 23.13
N LEU A 51 11.28 -2.55 21.90
CA LEU A 51 12.37 -2.32 20.95
C LEU A 51 12.59 -0.83 20.66
N GLU A 52 11.49 -0.09 20.48
CA GLU A 52 11.52 1.35 20.23
C GLU A 52 12.24 2.15 21.33
N ASP A 53 12.11 1.73 22.58
CA ASP A 53 12.78 2.39 23.72
C ASP A 53 14.28 2.05 23.76
N ILE A 54 14.64 0.80 23.47
CA ILE A 54 16.05 0.37 23.36
C ILE A 54 16.73 1.10 22.22
N LEU A 55 16.12 1.14 21.03
CA LEU A 55 16.67 1.84 19.88
C LEU A 55 16.76 3.35 20.13
N LYS A 56 15.77 3.94 20.79
CA LYS A 56 15.81 5.36 21.16
C LYS A 56 17.05 5.67 22.01
N ASP A 57 17.30 4.89 23.06
CA ASP A 57 18.46 5.11 23.95
C ASP A 57 19.79 4.92 23.21
N LEU A 58 19.89 3.93 22.32
CA LEU A 58 21.07 3.72 21.46
C LEU A 58 21.28 4.89 20.49
N LEU A 59 20.20 5.40 19.87
CA LEU A 59 20.26 6.54 18.98
C LEU A 59 20.66 7.83 19.71
N ASP A 60 20.13 8.06 20.90
CA ASP A 60 20.48 9.21 21.74
C ASP A 60 21.97 9.15 22.16
N GLU A 61 22.50 7.96 22.44
CA GLU A 61 23.92 7.77 22.71
C GLU A 61 24.78 8.00 21.47
N ALA A 62 24.32 7.58 20.27
CA ALA A 62 25.01 7.83 19.01
C ALA A 62 25.04 9.32 18.64
N VAL A 63 23.93 10.06 18.87
CA VAL A 63 23.88 11.53 18.72
C VAL A 63 24.88 12.21 19.66
N LYS A 64 24.88 11.81 20.94
CA LYS A 64 25.81 12.36 21.96
C LYS A 64 27.26 12.13 21.59
N ARG A 65 27.58 11.04 20.91
CA ARG A 65 28.92 10.71 20.39
C ARG A 65 29.24 11.34 19.02
N GLU A 66 28.32 12.14 18.49
CA GLU A 66 28.43 12.78 17.17
C GLU A 66 28.60 11.77 16.00
N LEU A 67 28.11 10.54 16.15
CA LEU A 67 28.15 9.50 15.11
C LEU A 67 27.09 9.68 14.02
N LEU A 68 26.04 10.47 14.29
CA LEU A 68 25.00 10.80 13.33
C LEU A 68 24.46 12.21 13.57
N THR A 69 23.93 12.82 12.49
CA THR A 69 23.16 14.06 12.59
C THR A 69 21.79 13.78 13.18
N ASP A 70 21.35 14.55 14.18
CA ASP A 70 20.05 14.37 14.82
C ASP A 70 18.90 14.83 13.92
N SER A 71 18.44 13.92 13.07
CA SER A 71 17.22 14.07 12.27
C SER A 71 16.58 12.71 12.07
N VAL A 72 15.26 12.69 11.75
CA VAL A 72 14.52 11.44 11.56
C VAL A 72 15.18 10.55 10.50
N ALA A 73 15.61 11.13 9.38
CA ALA A 73 16.24 10.37 8.29
C ALA A 73 17.55 9.68 8.73
N TYR A 74 18.44 10.39 9.40
CA TYR A 74 19.72 9.82 9.86
C TYR A 74 19.56 8.88 11.04
N ARG A 75 18.59 9.12 11.94
CA ARG A 75 18.22 8.16 12.97
C ARG A 75 17.71 6.84 12.35
N ASP A 76 16.91 6.92 11.29
CA ASP A 76 16.41 5.75 10.57
C ASP A 76 17.50 4.96 9.84
N LEU A 77 18.54 5.63 9.35
CA LEU A 77 19.71 4.96 8.78
C LEU A 77 20.50 4.22 9.88
N PHE A 78 20.68 4.85 11.03
CA PHE A 78 21.52 4.29 12.09
C PHE A 78 20.81 3.15 12.85
N ASP A 79 19.52 3.28 13.17
CA ASP A 79 18.78 2.19 13.83
C ASP A 79 18.66 0.94 12.95
N THR A 80 18.49 1.12 11.64
CA THR A 80 18.49 0.01 10.68
C THR A 80 19.85 -0.66 10.61
N LYS A 81 20.96 0.11 10.70
CA LYS A 81 22.32 -0.43 10.80
C LYS A 81 22.50 -1.25 12.09
N LEU A 82 22.03 -0.76 13.24
CA LEU A 82 22.08 -1.52 14.50
C LEU A 82 21.28 -2.82 14.41
N MET A 83 20.07 -2.78 13.90
CA MET A 83 19.24 -3.96 13.72
C MET A 83 19.82 -4.97 12.74
N ASN A 84 20.60 -4.50 11.74
CA ASN A 84 21.28 -5.40 10.81
C ASN A 84 22.33 -6.28 11.47
N CYS A 85 22.93 -5.84 12.60
CA CYS A 85 23.86 -6.65 13.40
C CYS A 85 23.20 -7.92 13.96
N LEU A 86 21.88 -7.94 14.07
CA LEU A 86 21.07 -9.07 14.57
C LEU A 86 20.34 -9.82 13.46
N THR A 87 20.27 -9.25 12.26
CA THR A 87 19.42 -9.76 11.19
C THR A 87 20.11 -10.89 10.43
N PRO A 88 19.51 -12.10 10.34
CA PRO A 88 20.03 -13.21 9.56
C PRO A 88 20.29 -12.82 8.09
N ARG A 89 21.30 -13.44 7.50
CA ARG A 89 21.65 -13.19 6.09
C ARG A 89 20.57 -13.73 5.12
N PRO A 90 20.48 -13.18 3.91
CA PRO A 90 19.46 -13.59 2.92
C PRO A 90 19.37 -15.10 2.73
N ALA A 91 20.48 -15.81 2.64
CA ALA A 91 20.48 -17.26 2.44
C ALA A 91 19.78 -18.02 3.58
N GLN A 92 20.02 -17.64 4.83
CA GLN A 92 19.38 -18.26 6.01
C GLN A 92 17.87 -18.00 6.02
N VAL A 93 17.46 -16.77 5.65
CA VAL A 93 16.04 -16.39 5.59
C VAL A 93 15.33 -17.14 4.48
N GLN A 94 15.93 -17.23 3.30
CA GLN A 94 15.37 -17.96 2.15
C GLN A 94 15.27 -19.47 2.41
N GLU A 95 16.27 -20.06 3.07
CA GLU A 95 16.26 -21.47 3.46
C GLU A 95 15.14 -21.77 4.48
N THR A 96 15.01 -20.92 5.50
CA THR A 96 13.96 -21.06 6.51
C THR A 96 12.57 -20.90 5.90
N PHE A 97 12.40 -19.90 5.03
CA PHE A 97 11.14 -19.71 4.31
C PHE A 97 10.78 -20.94 3.47
N ARG A 98 11.73 -21.46 2.67
CA ARG A 98 11.51 -22.63 1.80
C ARG A 98 11.10 -23.85 2.61
N ARG A 99 11.82 -24.16 3.69
CA ARG A 99 11.49 -25.30 4.56
C ARG A 99 10.06 -25.20 5.12
N LYS A 100 9.66 -24.02 5.58
CA LYS A 100 8.29 -23.78 6.06
C LYS A 100 7.26 -23.86 4.94
N TYR A 101 7.60 -23.33 3.77
CA TYR A 101 6.74 -23.37 2.60
C TYR A 101 6.46 -24.80 2.11
N ASP A 102 7.47 -25.67 2.16
CA ASP A 102 7.32 -27.09 1.80
C ASP A 102 6.37 -27.83 2.76
N GLU A 103 6.25 -27.37 4.00
CA GLU A 103 5.31 -27.89 4.99
C GLU A 103 3.92 -27.23 4.81
N ASN A 104 3.87 -25.89 4.78
CA ASN A 104 2.65 -25.11 4.62
C ASN A 104 2.98 -23.67 4.14
N PRO A 105 2.47 -23.23 2.96
CA PRO A 105 2.67 -21.87 2.48
C PRO A 105 2.23 -20.77 3.45
N GLU A 106 1.16 -21.00 4.23
CA GLU A 106 0.65 -20.05 5.21
C GLU A 106 1.61 -19.88 6.40
N GLU A 107 2.19 -20.97 6.91
CA GLU A 107 3.22 -20.89 7.96
C GLU A 107 4.49 -20.17 7.51
N ALA A 108 4.86 -20.31 6.23
CA ALA A 108 6.00 -19.59 5.68
C ALA A 108 5.77 -18.09 5.63
N THR A 109 4.59 -17.66 5.19
CA THR A 109 4.21 -16.24 5.12
C THR A 109 4.03 -15.64 6.52
N ASP A 110 3.41 -16.36 7.46
CA ASP A 110 3.28 -15.94 8.86
C ASP A 110 4.65 -15.70 9.50
N TRP A 111 5.56 -16.67 9.33
CA TRP A 111 6.92 -16.52 9.84
C TRP A 111 7.65 -15.33 9.21
N PHE A 112 7.56 -15.16 7.89
CA PHE A 112 8.28 -14.09 7.20
C PHE A 112 7.70 -12.71 7.53
N TYR A 113 6.38 -12.62 7.77
CA TYR A 113 5.75 -11.40 8.25
C TYR A 113 6.22 -11.05 9.68
N GLN A 114 6.23 -12.04 10.58
CA GLN A 114 6.76 -11.85 11.94
C GLN A 114 8.25 -11.49 11.93
N PHE A 115 9.05 -12.14 11.08
CA PHE A 115 10.45 -11.81 10.85
C PHE A 115 10.63 -10.36 10.42
N SER A 116 9.85 -9.90 9.43
CA SER A 116 9.91 -8.51 8.95
C SER A 116 9.53 -7.48 10.01
N GLN A 117 8.69 -7.86 10.98
CA GLN A 117 8.37 -7.04 12.16
C GLN A 117 9.50 -7.07 13.19
N ASN A 118 10.06 -8.25 13.46
CA ASN A 118 11.10 -8.42 14.47
C ASN A 118 12.42 -7.73 14.09
N THR A 119 12.72 -7.64 12.79
CA THR A 119 13.90 -6.91 12.27
C THR A 119 13.71 -5.39 12.24
N ASP A 120 12.59 -4.87 12.70
CA ASP A 120 12.18 -3.46 12.59
C ASP A 120 12.11 -2.92 11.15
N TYR A 121 12.13 -3.80 10.15
CA TYR A 121 11.80 -3.42 8.77
C TYR A 121 10.37 -2.90 8.68
N ILE A 122 9.44 -3.57 9.37
CA ILE A 122 8.08 -3.09 9.65
C ILE A 122 8.07 -2.45 11.04
N ARG A 123 8.05 -1.14 11.09
CA ARG A 123 8.11 -0.35 12.34
C ARG A 123 6.75 -0.28 13.01
N ARG A 124 6.41 -1.31 13.78
CA ARG A 124 5.08 -1.46 14.44
C ARG A 124 4.66 -0.24 15.25
N TYR A 125 5.58 0.38 15.97
CA TYR A 125 5.32 1.57 16.80
C TYR A 125 4.97 2.82 15.98
N ARG A 126 5.38 2.91 14.71
CA ARG A 126 4.95 3.97 13.79
C ARG A 126 3.56 3.68 13.23
N ILE A 127 3.31 2.44 12.83
CA ILE A 127 2.02 2.00 12.27
C ILE A 127 0.89 2.15 13.29
N LYS A 128 1.17 1.95 14.59
CA LYS A 128 0.22 2.18 15.69
C LYS A 128 -0.26 3.63 15.81
N LYS A 129 0.44 4.59 15.19
CA LYS A 129 0.03 6.00 15.17
C LYS A 129 -0.98 6.32 14.07
N ASP A 130 -1.12 5.45 13.08
CA ASP A 130 -2.11 5.62 12.01
C ASP A 130 -3.51 5.67 12.64
N GLN A 131 -4.33 6.62 12.17
CA GLN A 131 -5.73 6.68 12.56
C GLN A 131 -6.53 5.82 11.59
N LYS A 132 -7.30 4.86 12.12
CA LYS A 132 -8.07 3.90 11.33
C LYS A 132 -9.48 3.79 11.87
N TRP A 133 -10.46 3.88 10.98
CA TRP A 133 -11.87 3.65 11.29
C TRP A 133 -12.60 3.06 10.09
N LYS A 134 -13.86 2.74 10.28
CA LYS A 134 -14.73 2.20 9.23
C LYS A 134 -15.98 3.04 9.11
N ILE A 135 -16.54 3.08 7.91
CA ILE A 135 -17.81 3.73 7.65
C ILE A 135 -18.72 2.80 6.84
N ASP A 136 -20.01 2.87 7.11
CA ASP A 136 -21.02 2.24 6.28
C ASP A 136 -21.29 3.07 5.03
N SER A 137 -21.45 2.39 3.89
CA SER A 137 -21.78 3.02 2.62
C SER A 137 -22.80 2.21 1.85
N PRO A 138 -23.41 2.74 0.77
CA PRO A 138 -24.30 1.98 -0.12
C PRO A 138 -23.64 0.76 -0.78
N TYR A 139 -22.30 0.70 -0.73
CA TYR A 139 -21.46 -0.34 -1.34
C TYR A 139 -20.88 -1.32 -0.32
N GLY A 140 -21.19 -1.15 0.95
CA GLY A 140 -20.68 -1.93 2.07
C GLY A 140 -19.78 -1.09 2.99
N GLU A 141 -19.19 -1.75 3.99
CA GLU A 141 -18.29 -1.12 4.96
C GLU A 141 -16.93 -0.81 4.34
N LEU A 142 -16.52 0.46 4.33
CA LEU A 142 -15.24 0.94 3.83
C LEU A 142 -14.24 1.16 4.96
N ASP A 143 -12.97 0.90 4.67
CA ASP A 143 -11.87 1.19 5.58
C ASP A 143 -11.27 2.56 5.29
N ILE A 144 -11.08 3.38 6.33
CA ILE A 144 -10.47 4.71 6.21
C ILE A 144 -9.21 4.74 7.06
N THR A 145 -8.12 5.23 6.50
CA THR A 145 -6.85 5.37 7.20
C THR A 145 -6.23 6.74 6.92
N ILE A 146 -5.91 7.50 7.98
CA ILE A 146 -4.95 8.59 7.89
C ILE A 146 -3.58 8.00 8.18
N ASN A 147 -2.73 7.93 7.16
CA ASN A 147 -1.43 7.30 7.26
C ASN A 147 -0.40 8.26 7.85
N LEU A 148 0.11 7.93 9.04
CA LEU A 148 1.14 8.67 9.77
C LEU A 148 2.48 7.93 9.79
N SER A 149 2.51 6.67 9.34
CA SER A 149 3.70 5.81 9.37
C SER A 149 4.65 6.07 8.21
N LYS A 150 4.13 6.59 7.07
CA LYS A 150 4.96 6.98 5.93
C LYS A 150 5.63 8.32 6.24
N PRO A 151 6.97 8.37 6.36
CA PRO A 151 7.64 9.63 6.65
C PRO A 151 7.38 10.63 5.53
N GLU A 152 6.94 11.84 5.88
CA GLU A 152 6.93 12.96 4.96
C GLU A 152 8.37 13.27 4.54
N LYS A 153 8.57 13.57 3.26
CA LYS A 153 9.90 13.92 2.77
C LYS A 153 10.36 15.21 3.45
N ASP A 154 11.42 15.12 4.26
CA ASP A 154 12.02 16.29 4.90
C ASP A 154 12.48 17.29 3.81
N PRO A 155 11.98 18.53 3.76
CA PRO A 155 12.39 19.55 2.80
C PRO A 155 13.91 19.82 2.82
N LYS A 156 14.56 19.70 3.98
CA LYS A 156 16.00 19.87 4.13
C LYS A 156 16.75 18.70 3.51
N ALA A 157 16.29 17.46 3.69
CA ALA A 157 16.85 16.28 3.06
C ALA A 157 16.69 16.32 1.53
N ILE A 158 15.54 16.78 1.03
CA ILE A 158 15.31 17.00 -0.42
C ILE A 158 16.29 18.05 -0.96
N ALA A 159 16.46 19.16 -0.26
CA ALA A 159 17.38 20.23 -0.68
C ALA A 159 18.85 19.78 -0.67
N ALA A 160 19.27 18.98 0.31
CA ALA A 160 20.58 18.37 0.38
C ALA A 160 20.81 17.37 -0.75
N ALA A 161 19.82 16.51 -1.03
CA ALA A 161 19.85 15.52 -2.12
C ALA A 161 19.97 16.18 -3.51
N ARG A 162 19.33 17.33 -3.73
CA ARG A 162 19.47 18.10 -4.99
C ARG A 162 20.87 18.64 -5.25
N LYS A 163 21.68 18.77 -4.21
CA LYS A 163 23.09 19.24 -4.31
C LYS A 163 24.10 18.10 -4.50
N SER A 164 23.68 16.85 -4.29
CA SER A 164 24.52 15.66 -4.51
C SER A 164 24.37 15.18 -5.95
N ALA A 165 25.43 14.54 -6.49
CA ALA A 165 25.38 13.88 -7.78
C ALA A 165 24.25 12.83 -7.77
N SER A 166 23.49 12.72 -8.87
CA SER A 166 22.39 11.75 -8.94
C SER A 166 22.94 10.32 -8.80
N VAL A 167 22.63 9.67 -7.68
CA VAL A 167 22.98 8.28 -7.44
C VAL A 167 21.89 7.41 -8.05
N THR A 168 22.26 6.53 -8.98
CA THR A 168 21.33 5.65 -9.70
C THR A 168 21.25 4.23 -9.11
N TYR A 169 21.83 4.01 -7.93
CA TYR A 169 21.85 2.73 -7.23
C TYR A 169 21.25 2.85 -5.81
N PRO A 170 20.23 2.05 -5.48
CA PRO A 170 19.36 1.26 -6.38
C PRO A 170 18.59 2.17 -7.35
N LYS A 171 18.16 1.65 -8.52
CA LYS A 171 17.40 2.44 -9.51
C LYS A 171 16.04 2.91 -8.98
N CYS A 172 15.36 2.07 -8.20
CA CYS A 172 14.13 2.42 -7.50
C CYS A 172 13.96 1.58 -6.22
N GLN A 173 12.91 1.86 -5.44
CA GLN A 173 12.65 1.19 -4.16
C GLN A 173 12.23 -0.29 -4.29
N LEU A 174 11.95 -0.78 -5.51
CA LEU A 174 11.53 -2.16 -5.79
C LEU A 174 12.66 -3.03 -6.40
N CYS A 175 13.84 -2.47 -6.66
CA CYS A 175 14.95 -3.25 -7.19
C CYS A 175 15.53 -4.19 -6.12
N PHE A 176 16.01 -5.37 -6.55
CA PHE A 176 16.67 -6.35 -5.67
C PHE A 176 17.87 -5.75 -4.93
N GLU A 177 18.52 -4.76 -5.51
CA GLU A 177 19.66 -4.02 -4.93
C GLU A 177 19.31 -3.28 -3.63
N ASN A 178 18.03 -3.20 -3.27
CA ASN A 178 17.63 -2.69 -1.96
C ASN A 178 17.91 -3.67 -0.81
N GLU A 179 18.01 -4.98 -1.06
CA GLU A 179 18.30 -5.95 -0.01
C GLU A 179 19.65 -5.68 0.63
N GLY A 180 19.66 -5.34 1.91
CA GLY A 180 20.87 -4.98 2.65
C GLY A 180 21.46 -3.60 2.36
N TYR A 181 20.75 -2.73 1.59
CA TYR A 181 21.26 -1.40 1.26
C TYR A 181 21.17 -0.45 2.47
N ALA A 182 22.28 0.22 2.78
CA ALA A 182 22.36 1.11 3.96
C ALA A 182 21.43 2.34 3.88
N GLY A 183 21.00 2.71 2.68
CA GLY A 183 20.22 3.92 2.49
C GLY A 183 21.09 5.19 2.40
N ARG A 184 20.43 6.32 2.27
CA ARG A 184 21.00 7.67 2.25
C ARG A 184 19.89 8.69 2.49
N GLY A 185 20.20 9.96 2.62
CA GLY A 185 19.23 11.01 2.96
C GLY A 185 17.96 11.08 2.09
N ASP A 186 18.02 10.62 0.83
CA ASP A 186 16.91 10.59 -0.13
C ASP A 186 16.42 9.17 -0.49
N HIS A 187 17.02 8.14 0.08
CA HIS A 187 16.67 6.75 -0.13
C HIS A 187 16.61 6.00 1.21
N PRO A 188 15.52 5.31 1.55
CA PRO A 188 15.36 4.70 2.86
C PRO A 188 16.40 3.59 3.11
N ALA A 189 16.76 3.41 4.39
CA ALA A 189 17.55 2.28 4.84
C ALA A 189 16.84 0.96 4.59
N ARG A 190 17.59 -0.04 4.14
CA ARG A 190 17.12 -1.38 3.79
C ARG A 190 18.06 -2.49 4.28
N GLU A 191 18.94 -2.23 5.27
CA GLU A 191 19.90 -3.22 5.77
C GLU A 191 19.21 -4.44 6.40
N THR A 192 18.04 -4.23 7.02
CA THR A 192 17.21 -5.32 7.59
C THR A 192 16.19 -5.90 6.61
N HIS A 193 16.10 -5.34 5.41
CA HIS A 193 15.19 -5.83 4.38
C HIS A 193 15.67 -7.15 3.80
N ARG A 194 14.75 -8.13 3.65
CA ARG A 194 15.01 -9.41 3.00
C ARG A 194 13.95 -9.68 1.94
N ILE A 195 14.38 -10.35 0.88
CA ILE A 195 13.56 -10.67 -0.29
C ILE A 195 13.50 -12.18 -0.44
N ILE A 196 12.30 -12.72 -0.58
CA ILE A 196 12.10 -14.13 -0.94
C ILE A 196 12.01 -14.23 -2.46
N PRO A 197 12.96 -14.88 -3.12
CA PRO A 197 12.87 -15.13 -4.56
C PRO A 197 11.78 -16.18 -4.83
N ILE A 198 10.88 -15.85 -5.76
CA ILE A 198 9.82 -16.74 -6.24
C ILE A 198 9.86 -16.79 -7.77
N THR A 199 9.25 -17.81 -8.34
CA THR A 199 9.11 -17.96 -9.79
C THR A 199 7.66 -17.69 -10.19
N ILE A 200 7.44 -16.75 -11.09
CA ILE A 200 6.13 -16.40 -11.63
C ILE A 200 6.25 -16.33 -13.17
N ASN A 201 5.38 -17.05 -13.88
CA ASN A 201 5.38 -17.11 -15.33
C ASN A 201 6.82 -17.38 -15.88
N ASP A 202 7.45 -18.44 -15.37
CA ASP A 202 8.80 -18.90 -15.73
C ASP A 202 9.92 -17.83 -15.60
N SER A 203 9.70 -16.82 -14.79
CA SER A 203 10.67 -15.75 -14.55
C SER A 203 10.89 -15.50 -13.06
N LYS A 204 12.05 -14.88 -12.73
CA LYS A 204 12.44 -14.59 -11.35
C LYS A 204 11.74 -13.33 -10.86
N TRP A 205 11.09 -13.44 -9.71
CA TRP A 205 10.42 -12.35 -8.99
C TRP A 205 10.89 -12.30 -7.54
N GLY A 206 10.68 -11.16 -6.90
CA GLY A 206 10.87 -10.98 -5.47
C GLY A 206 9.54 -10.84 -4.76
N PHE A 207 9.44 -11.48 -3.59
CA PHE A 207 8.34 -11.32 -2.65
C PHE A 207 8.87 -10.66 -1.38
N GLN A 208 8.22 -9.57 -0.95
CA GLN A 208 8.55 -8.80 0.26
C GLN A 208 7.29 -8.21 0.87
N TYR A 209 7.33 -7.87 2.18
CA TYR A 209 6.27 -7.06 2.77
C TYR A 209 6.52 -5.57 2.57
N SER A 210 5.43 -4.80 2.55
CA SER A 210 5.50 -3.35 2.58
C SER A 210 5.82 -2.87 4.01
N PRO A 211 6.79 -1.99 4.21
CA PRO A 211 7.07 -1.47 5.55
C PRO A 211 5.97 -0.56 6.10
N TYR A 212 5.02 -0.13 5.26
CA TYR A 212 3.94 0.78 5.67
C TYR A 212 2.66 0.07 6.12
N VAL A 213 2.49 -1.21 5.78
CA VAL A 213 1.38 -2.09 6.22
C VAL A 213 0.03 -1.38 6.21
N TYR A 214 -0.45 -1.00 5.04
CA TYR A 214 -1.77 -0.38 4.91
C TYR A 214 -2.90 -1.31 5.35
N TYR A 215 -2.70 -2.62 5.18
CA TYR A 215 -3.59 -3.70 5.62
C TYR A 215 -2.74 -4.93 6.02
N ASN A 216 -3.40 -5.94 6.62
CA ASN A 216 -2.69 -7.11 7.14
C ASN A 216 -1.87 -7.83 6.05
N GLU A 217 -0.60 -8.09 6.37
CA GLU A 217 0.35 -8.77 5.49
C GLU A 217 0.48 -8.13 4.10
N HIS A 218 0.35 -6.79 4.03
CA HIS A 218 0.54 -6.07 2.78
C HIS A 218 1.89 -6.39 2.17
N CYS A 219 1.90 -7.10 1.04
CA CYS A 219 3.09 -7.53 0.34
C CYS A 219 3.23 -6.86 -1.03
N ILE A 220 4.45 -6.88 -1.53
CA ILE A 220 4.80 -6.43 -2.87
C ILE A 220 5.54 -7.57 -3.56
N VAL A 221 5.06 -7.91 -4.75
CA VAL A 221 5.65 -8.92 -5.63
C VAL A 221 6.16 -8.19 -6.87
N PHE A 222 7.46 -8.25 -7.12
CA PHE A 222 8.10 -7.38 -8.12
C PHE A 222 9.06 -8.15 -9.02
N ASN A 223 9.14 -7.71 -10.27
CA ASN A 223 10.02 -8.32 -11.26
C ASN A 223 11.49 -8.16 -10.84
N SER A 224 12.32 -9.19 -11.06
CA SER A 224 13.77 -9.08 -10.81
C SER A 224 14.46 -8.09 -11.73
N GLN A 225 13.85 -7.76 -12.86
CA GLN A 225 14.35 -6.79 -13.81
C GLN A 225 13.57 -5.48 -13.69
N HIS A 226 14.26 -4.36 -13.75
CA HIS A 226 13.65 -3.02 -13.74
C HIS A 226 13.04 -2.73 -15.13
N THR A 227 11.85 -3.23 -15.36
CA THR A 227 11.07 -3.06 -16.59
C THR A 227 9.75 -2.36 -16.30
N PRO A 228 9.24 -1.50 -17.19
CA PRO A 228 7.96 -0.82 -16.99
C PRO A 228 6.79 -1.79 -16.83
N MET A 229 5.80 -1.35 -16.05
CA MET A 229 4.52 -2.07 -15.92
C MET A 229 3.78 -2.09 -17.24
N LYS A 230 3.09 -3.19 -17.49
CA LYS A 230 2.20 -3.36 -18.62
C LYS A 230 1.06 -4.30 -18.25
N ILE A 231 -0.16 -3.88 -18.52
CA ILE A 231 -1.34 -4.74 -18.38
C ILE A 231 -1.60 -5.46 -19.70
N GLU A 232 -1.41 -6.76 -19.67
CA GLU A 232 -1.57 -7.67 -20.81
C GLU A 232 -1.93 -9.08 -20.32
N ARG A 233 -2.17 -10.03 -21.23
CA ARG A 233 -2.51 -11.41 -20.89
C ARG A 233 -1.52 -12.02 -19.86
N ALA A 234 -0.23 -11.75 -20.05
CA ALA A 234 0.81 -12.24 -19.13
C ALA A 234 0.63 -11.71 -17.69
N THR A 235 0.02 -10.53 -17.50
CA THR A 235 -0.31 -10.01 -16.17
C THR A 235 -1.27 -10.93 -15.45
N PHE A 236 -2.33 -11.40 -16.12
CA PHE A 236 -3.32 -12.31 -15.52
C PHE A 236 -2.70 -13.67 -15.18
N VAL A 237 -1.82 -14.19 -16.05
CA VAL A 237 -1.04 -15.40 -15.78
C VAL A 237 -0.21 -15.23 -14.51
N LYS A 238 0.54 -14.13 -14.41
CA LYS A 238 1.40 -13.82 -13.25
C LYS A 238 0.59 -13.73 -11.94
N LEU A 239 -0.58 -13.08 -11.98
CA LEU A 239 -1.44 -12.97 -10.80
C LEU A 239 -1.91 -14.35 -10.32
N PHE A 240 -2.39 -15.21 -11.22
CA PHE A 240 -2.83 -16.55 -10.83
C PHE A 240 -1.69 -17.49 -10.46
N ASP A 241 -0.52 -17.38 -11.08
CA ASP A 241 0.66 -18.16 -10.66
C ASP A 241 1.03 -17.88 -9.20
N PHE A 242 0.94 -16.62 -8.78
CA PHE A 242 1.14 -16.25 -7.37
C PHE A 242 0.03 -16.80 -6.48
N VAL A 243 -1.24 -16.63 -6.86
CA VAL A 243 -2.39 -17.12 -6.08
C VAL A 243 -2.39 -18.66 -5.95
N LYS A 244 -1.89 -19.38 -6.96
CA LYS A 244 -1.69 -20.83 -6.86
C LYS A 244 -0.62 -21.21 -5.83
N GLN A 245 0.45 -20.42 -5.70
CA GLN A 245 1.51 -20.61 -4.71
C GLN A 245 1.08 -20.17 -3.30
N PHE A 246 0.30 -19.09 -3.19
CA PHE A 246 -0.17 -18.50 -1.94
C PHE A 246 -1.70 -18.32 -1.95
N PRO A 247 -2.47 -19.41 -1.83
CA PRO A 247 -3.93 -19.37 -2.03
C PRO A 247 -4.69 -18.58 -0.94
N HIS A 248 -4.05 -18.27 0.18
CA HIS A 248 -4.56 -17.45 1.26
C HIS A 248 -4.36 -15.95 1.03
N TYR A 249 -3.69 -15.55 -0.07
CA TYR A 249 -3.45 -14.17 -0.47
C TYR A 249 -4.28 -13.77 -1.68
N MET A 250 -4.65 -12.49 -1.73
CA MET A 250 -5.01 -11.83 -2.98
C MET A 250 -3.77 -11.18 -3.60
N LEU A 251 -3.79 -10.97 -4.91
CA LEU A 251 -2.77 -10.20 -5.63
C LEU A 251 -3.43 -9.35 -6.72
N GLY A 252 -3.05 -8.09 -6.80
CA GLY A 252 -3.56 -7.16 -7.80
C GLY A 252 -2.46 -6.29 -8.40
N SER A 253 -2.75 -5.73 -9.56
CA SER A 253 -1.89 -4.77 -10.26
C SER A 253 -2.52 -3.38 -10.26
N ASN A 254 -1.70 -2.34 -10.08
CA ASN A 254 -2.10 -1.01 -10.51
C ASN A 254 -2.31 -0.99 -12.03
N ALA A 255 -3.07 -0.04 -12.52
CA ALA A 255 -3.16 0.23 -13.94
C ALA A 255 -1.83 0.76 -14.50
N ASP A 256 -1.57 0.54 -15.78
CA ASP A 256 -0.31 0.87 -16.46
C ASP A 256 -0.29 2.25 -17.14
N LEU A 257 -1.37 3.03 -17.03
CA LEU A 257 -1.45 4.38 -17.56
C LEU A 257 -1.32 5.44 -16.47
N PRO A 258 -0.76 6.63 -16.76
CA PRO A 258 -0.74 7.77 -15.84
C PRO A 258 -2.14 8.12 -15.32
N ILE A 259 -2.22 8.86 -14.20
CA ILE A 259 -3.47 9.33 -13.57
C ILE A 259 -4.24 8.20 -12.88
N VAL A 260 -4.42 7.05 -13.52
CA VAL A 260 -5.15 5.89 -12.99
C VAL A 260 -4.23 4.76 -12.53
N GLY A 261 -2.91 4.91 -12.71
CA GLY A 261 -1.88 3.98 -12.24
C GLY A 261 -1.33 4.30 -10.85
N GLY A 262 -0.46 3.43 -10.37
CA GLY A 262 0.30 3.63 -9.13
C GLY A 262 1.47 4.59 -9.27
N SER A 263 2.20 4.78 -8.17
CA SER A 263 3.33 5.72 -8.10
C SER A 263 4.62 5.24 -8.80
N ILE A 264 4.77 3.93 -9.06
CA ILE A 264 5.96 3.33 -9.67
C ILE A 264 5.53 2.55 -10.92
N LEU A 265 5.37 3.24 -12.03
CA LEU A 265 5.04 2.63 -13.33
C LEU A 265 6.27 2.07 -14.06
N THR A 266 7.47 2.47 -13.64
CA THR A 266 8.74 2.11 -14.30
C THR A 266 9.28 0.74 -13.89
N HIS A 267 8.69 0.09 -12.89
CA HIS A 267 9.08 -1.23 -12.42
C HIS A 267 7.87 -2.13 -12.26
N ASP A 268 7.80 -3.23 -13.03
CA ASP A 268 6.69 -4.19 -13.03
C ASP A 268 6.56 -4.84 -11.64
N HIS A 269 5.40 -4.65 -11.01
CA HIS A 269 5.13 -5.13 -9.65
C HIS A 269 3.64 -5.26 -9.39
N PHE A 270 3.32 -6.08 -8.39
CA PHE A 270 1.98 -6.32 -7.88
C PHE A 270 1.93 -6.05 -6.37
N GLN A 271 0.74 -5.80 -5.86
CA GLN A 271 0.48 -5.68 -4.43
C GLN A 271 -0.54 -6.72 -4.00
N GLY A 272 -0.31 -7.34 -2.86
CA GLY A 272 -1.15 -8.40 -2.33
C GLY A 272 -1.11 -8.48 -0.82
N GLY A 273 -1.67 -9.55 -0.28
CA GLY A 273 -1.68 -9.82 1.16
C GLY A 273 -2.89 -10.62 1.60
N ARG A 274 -2.94 -10.92 2.89
CA ARG A 274 -4.05 -11.63 3.53
C ARG A 274 -5.04 -10.62 4.12
N TYR A 275 -5.89 -10.05 3.26
CA TYR A 275 -6.91 -9.09 3.65
C TYR A 275 -8.12 -9.19 2.74
N THR A 276 -9.32 -9.14 3.33
CA THR A 276 -10.59 -9.16 2.60
C THR A 276 -11.16 -7.75 2.51
N PHE A 277 -11.02 -7.14 1.35
CA PHE A 277 -11.46 -5.78 1.08
C PHE A 277 -12.98 -5.68 0.90
N ALA A 278 -13.52 -4.46 1.03
CA ALA A 278 -14.94 -4.18 0.83
C ALA A 278 -15.41 -4.58 -0.58
N MET A 279 -14.63 -4.30 -1.62
CA MET A 279 -14.94 -4.67 -3.00
C MET A 279 -15.08 -6.20 -3.16
N GLU A 280 -14.25 -6.98 -2.48
CA GLU A 280 -14.35 -8.45 -2.51
C GLU A 280 -15.66 -8.95 -1.92
N LYS A 281 -16.14 -8.32 -0.83
CA LYS A 281 -17.41 -8.65 -0.15
C LYS A 281 -18.63 -8.18 -0.94
N ALA A 282 -18.45 -7.20 -1.83
CA ALA A 282 -19.55 -6.62 -2.61
C ALA A 282 -20.22 -7.68 -3.50
N PRO A 283 -21.56 -7.73 -3.55
CA PRO A 283 -22.28 -8.72 -4.35
C PRO A 283 -22.22 -8.40 -5.85
N VAL A 284 -22.35 -9.43 -6.68
CA VAL A 284 -22.67 -9.27 -8.10
C VAL A 284 -24.11 -8.79 -8.22
N GLU A 285 -24.33 -7.60 -8.77
CA GLU A 285 -25.68 -7.03 -8.95
C GLU A 285 -26.32 -7.44 -10.27
N LYS A 286 -25.52 -7.79 -11.27
CA LYS A 286 -26.00 -8.22 -12.58
C LYS A 286 -25.09 -9.29 -13.16
N THR A 287 -25.60 -10.49 -13.35
CA THR A 287 -24.93 -11.58 -14.06
C THR A 287 -25.08 -11.39 -15.57
N VAL A 288 -24.02 -11.68 -16.30
CA VAL A 288 -23.98 -11.68 -17.77
C VAL A 288 -23.35 -12.98 -18.27
N THR A 289 -23.75 -13.44 -19.44
CA THR A 289 -23.16 -14.60 -20.09
C THR A 289 -22.39 -14.12 -21.31
N ILE A 290 -21.11 -14.48 -21.38
CA ILE A 290 -20.25 -14.15 -22.52
C ILE A 290 -20.17 -15.36 -23.45
N SER A 291 -20.43 -15.16 -24.73
CA SER A 291 -20.43 -16.24 -25.72
C SER A 291 -19.06 -16.90 -25.82
N GLY A 292 -19.02 -18.24 -25.73
CA GLY A 292 -17.78 -19.03 -25.73
C GLY A 292 -17.08 -19.11 -24.37
N PHE A 293 -17.67 -18.48 -23.32
CA PHE A 293 -17.16 -18.49 -21.94
C PHE A 293 -18.28 -18.77 -20.94
N GLU A 294 -19.25 -19.61 -21.29
CA GLU A 294 -20.40 -19.97 -20.45
C GLU A 294 -20.00 -20.72 -19.18
N ASP A 295 -18.78 -21.26 -19.15
CA ASP A 295 -18.14 -21.92 -18.03
C ASP A 295 -17.52 -20.93 -17.01
N VAL A 296 -17.41 -19.64 -17.34
CA VAL A 296 -16.92 -18.58 -16.46
C VAL A 296 -18.10 -17.75 -15.97
N GLN A 297 -18.36 -17.78 -14.67
CA GLN A 297 -19.36 -16.90 -14.05
C GLN A 297 -18.87 -15.45 -14.19
N THR A 298 -19.67 -14.63 -14.87
CA THR A 298 -19.33 -13.23 -15.16
C THR A 298 -20.43 -12.30 -14.68
N GLY A 299 -20.06 -11.19 -14.05
CA GLY A 299 -21.07 -10.20 -13.61
C GLY A 299 -20.51 -8.86 -13.21
N ILE A 300 -21.40 -7.88 -13.16
CA ILE A 300 -21.12 -6.53 -12.67
C ILE A 300 -21.19 -6.55 -11.14
N VAL A 301 -20.16 -6.07 -10.46
CA VAL A 301 -20.13 -5.94 -9.00
C VAL A 301 -20.87 -4.65 -8.58
N LYS A 302 -21.67 -4.71 -7.52
CA LYS A 302 -22.26 -3.53 -6.89
C LYS A 302 -21.17 -2.71 -6.18
N TRP A 303 -20.49 -1.88 -6.95
CA TRP A 303 -19.34 -1.10 -6.51
C TRP A 303 -19.32 0.28 -7.16
N PRO A 304 -18.75 1.34 -6.53
CA PRO A 304 -18.72 2.68 -7.12
C PRO A 304 -17.88 2.77 -8.40
N LEU A 305 -16.83 1.91 -8.50
CA LEU A 305 -16.09 1.76 -9.75
C LEU A 305 -16.71 0.68 -10.63
N SER A 306 -16.34 0.66 -11.91
CA SER A 306 -16.88 -0.27 -12.90
C SER A 306 -16.12 -1.60 -12.87
N VAL A 307 -16.64 -2.58 -12.16
CA VAL A 307 -15.98 -3.87 -11.88
C VAL A 307 -16.72 -5.01 -12.58
N ILE A 308 -15.97 -5.79 -13.37
CA ILE A 308 -16.40 -7.08 -13.91
C ILE A 308 -15.73 -8.16 -13.06
N ARG A 309 -16.52 -9.01 -12.42
CA ARG A 309 -16.05 -10.17 -11.67
C ARG A 309 -16.16 -11.42 -12.51
N LEU A 310 -15.05 -12.14 -12.63
CA LEU A 310 -14.93 -13.44 -13.29
C LEU A 310 -14.65 -14.50 -12.24
N SER A 311 -15.34 -15.65 -12.32
CA SER A 311 -15.14 -16.75 -11.36
C SER A 311 -15.30 -18.10 -12.07
N ALA A 312 -14.32 -19.00 -11.88
CA ALA A 312 -14.34 -20.35 -12.42
C ALA A 312 -13.39 -21.27 -11.62
N ALA A 313 -13.58 -22.58 -11.76
CA ALA A 313 -12.64 -23.57 -11.21
C ALA A 313 -11.30 -23.59 -11.96
N ASP A 314 -11.31 -23.26 -13.23
CA ASP A 314 -10.13 -23.20 -14.09
C ASP A 314 -9.68 -21.75 -14.30
N ALA A 315 -8.49 -21.43 -13.77
CA ALA A 315 -7.88 -20.12 -13.90
C ALA A 315 -7.54 -19.77 -15.36
N ASP A 316 -7.22 -20.74 -16.19
CA ASP A 316 -6.84 -20.48 -17.59
C ASP A 316 -8.02 -19.97 -18.40
N ARG A 317 -9.24 -20.47 -18.11
CA ARG A 317 -10.47 -19.93 -18.71
C ARG A 317 -10.74 -18.48 -18.31
N ILE A 318 -10.46 -18.13 -17.04
CA ILE A 318 -10.55 -16.74 -16.58
C ILE A 318 -9.53 -15.87 -17.32
N ILE A 319 -8.29 -16.34 -17.48
CA ILE A 319 -7.23 -15.63 -18.19
C ILE A 319 -7.61 -15.35 -19.65
N GLU A 320 -8.19 -16.34 -20.35
CA GLU A 320 -8.65 -16.19 -21.74
C GLU A 320 -9.73 -15.12 -21.86
N LEU A 321 -10.75 -15.18 -20.99
CA LEU A 321 -11.82 -14.18 -20.97
C LEU A 321 -11.30 -12.79 -20.57
N ALA A 322 -10.43 -12.70 -19.58
CA ALA A 322 -9.84 -11.43 -19.14
C ALA A 322 -9.00 -10.77 -20.25
N ASP A 323 -8.26 -11.56 -21.01
CA ASP A 323 -7.51 -11.07 -22.17
C ASP A 323 -8.44 -10.56 -23.29
N HIS A 324 -9.55 -11.27 -23.54
CA HIS A 324 -10.58 -10.83 -24.48
C HIS A 324 -11.21 -9.50 -24.04
N ILE A 325 -11.60 -9.39 -22.75
CA ILE A 325 -12.16 -8.16 -22.19
C ILE A 325 -11.15 -7.01 -22.28
N LEU A 326 -9.89 -7.24 -21.93
CA LEU A 326 -8.84 -6.22 -21.99
C LEU A 326 -8.64 -5.69 -23.40
N LYS A 327 -8.54 -6.58 -24.40
CA LYS A 327 -8.37 -6.20 -25.82
C LYS A 327 -9.55 -5.40 -26.34
N THR A 328 -10.77 -5.83 -26.02
CA THR A 328 -11.99 -5.12 -26.41
C THR A 328 -12.03 -3.75 -25.72
N TRP A 329 -11.76 -3.68 -24.40
CA TRP A 329 -11.75 -2.43 -23.65
C TRP A 329 -10.71 -1.43 -24.17
N ARG A 330 -9.51 -1.88 -24.50
CA ARG A 330 -8.44 -1.03 -25.06
C ARG A 330 -8.87 -0.26 -26.29
N GLY A 331 -9.70 -0.85 -27.15
CA GLY A 331 -10.21 -0.23 -28.39
C GLY A 331 -11.61 0.35 -28.27
N TYR A 332 -12.25 0.32 -27.11
CA TYR A 332 -13.65 0.70 -26.96
C TYR A 332 -13.84 2.21 -26.82
N THR A 333 -14.65 2.77 -27.71
CA THR A 333 -15.12 4.18 -27.66
C THR A 333 -16.64 4.19 -27.57
N ASP A 334 -17.18 4.97 -26.63
CA ASP A 334 -18.60 5.22 -26.43
C ASP A 334 -18.80 6.70 -26.06
N GLU A 335 -19.07 7.50 -27.08
CA GLU A 335 -19.22 8.96 -26.91
C GLU A 335 -20.37 9.34 -25.98
N GLU A 336 -21.45 8.52 -25.93
CA GLU A 336 -22.61 8.77 -25.05
C GLU A 336 -22.26 8.60 -23.58
N ALA A 337 -21.28 7.73 -23.28
CA ALA A 337 -20.75 7.52 -21.93
C ALA A 337 -19.47 8.33 -21.67
N PHE A 338 -19.05 9.19 -22.62
CA PHE A 338 -17.80 9.95 -22.58
C PHE A 338 -16.54 9.07 -22.48
N ILE A 339 -16.56 7.89 -23.07
CA ILE A 339 -15.44 6.94 -23.10
C ILE A 339 -14.78 7.03 -24.48
N PHE A 340 -13.50 7.36 -24.47
CA PHE A 340 -12.67 7.40 -25.68
C PHE A 340 -11.48 6.47 -25.49
N ALA A 341 -11.26 5.57 -26.45
CA ALA A 341 -10.13 4.63 -26.40
C ALA A 341 -8.79 5.37 -26.48
N GLU A 342 -8.75 6.44 -27.30
CA GLU A 342 -7.56 7.27 -27.51
C GLU A 342 -7.95 8.70 -27.88
N THR A 343 -7.03 9.64 -27.69
CA THR A 343 -7.10 11.02 -28.19
C THR A 343 -5.72 11.40 -28.71
N ASP A 344 -5.64 11.84 -29.97
CA ASP A 344 -4.38 12.21 -30.63
C ASP A 344 -3.31 11.09 -30.58
N GLY A 345 -3.73 9.83 -30.58
CA GLY A 345 -2.86 8.65 -30.51
C GLY A 345 -2.42 8.25 -29.10
N GLU A 346 -2.86 8.97 -28.07
CA GLU A 346 -2.61 8.60 -26.68
C GLU A 346 -3.73 7.71 -26.11
N PRO A 347 -3.43 6.50 -25.62
CA PRO A 347 -4.42 5.56 -25.13
C PRO A 347 -4.98 5.99 -23.76
N HIS A 348 -6.28 5.74 -23.54
CA HIS A 348 -6.95 6.07 -22.28
C HIS A 348 -7.45 4.85 -21.49
N ASN A 349 -7.85 3.79 -22.19
CA ASN A 349 -8.46 2.63 -21.54
C ASN A 349 -7.42 1.66 -20.99
N THR A 350 -7.60 1.25 -19.75
CA THR A 350 -6.80 0.22 -19.08
C THR A 350 -7.62 -0.48 -18.00
N ILE A 351 -7.03 -1.45 -17.31
CA ILE A 351 -7.69 -2.24 -16.26
C ILE A 351 -6.79 -2.29 -15.03
N THR A 352 -7.42 -2.28 -13.85
CA THR A 352 -6.82 -2.66 -12.57
C THR A 352 -7.32 -4.06 -12.22
N PRO A 353 -6.51 -5.13 -12.39
CA PRO A 353 -6.93 -6.51 -12.14
C PRO A 353 -6.58 -6.95 -10.71
N ILE A 354 -7.47 -7.74 -10.06
CA ILE A 354 -7.25 -8.31 -8.72
C ILE A 354 -7.67 -9.77 -8.73
N ALA A 355 -6.72 -10.67 -8.48
CA ALA A 355 -6.93 -12.11 -8.42
C ALA A 355 -6.92 -12.64 -6.99
N ARG A 356 -7.70 -13.68 -6.73
CA ARG A 356 -7.74 -14.41 -5.47
C ARG A 356 -8.33 -15.80 -5.65
N LYS A 357 -8.22 -16.60 -4.60
CA LYS A 357 -8.96 -17.87 -4.49
C LYS A 357 -10.11 -17.70 -3.50
N ARG A 358 -11.31 -18.18 -3.86
CA ARG A 358 -12.49 -18.19 -2.99
C ARG A 358 -13.07 -19.60 -2.95
N GLY A 359 -12.78 -20.33 -1.87
CA GLY A 359 -13.10 -21.75 -1.81
C GLY A 359 -12.38 -22.53 -2.92
N ASP A 360 -13.13 -23.27 -3.72
CA ASP A 360 -12.58 -24.05 -4.84
C ASP A 360 -12.45 -23.26 -6.15
N LEU A 361 -12.97 -22.03 -6.19
CA LEU A 361 -12.94 -21.19 -7.37
C LEU A 361 -11.78 -20.18 -7.34
N TYR A 362 -11.23 -19.92 -8.51
CA TYR A 362 -10.45 -18.71 -8.76
C TYR A 362 -11.37 -17.56 -9.11
N GLU A 363 -10.98 -16.35 -8.72
CA GLU A 363 -11.75 -15.15 -8.96
C GLU A 363 -10.83 -14.02 -9.43
N LEU A 364 -11.28 -13.27 -10.43
CA LEU A 364 -10.59 -12.09 -10.96
C LEU A 364 -11.57 -10.94 -11.06
N ASP A 365 -11.29 -9.85 -10.36
CA ASP A 365 -11.97 -8.59 -10.55
C ASP A 365 -11.20 -7.74 -11.56
N LEU A 366 -11.88 -7.30 -12.63
CA LEU A 366 -11.38 -6.39 -13.64
C LEU A 366 -12.01 -5.02 -13.45
N VAL A 367 -11.27 -4.07 -12.90
CA VAL A 367 -11.77 -2.71 -12.71
C VAL A 367 -11.40 -1.89 -13.95
N LEU A 368 -12.41 -1.46 -14.69
CA LEU A 368 -12.24 -0.65 -15.90
C LEU A 368 -11.76 0.75 -15.52
N ARG A 369 -10.70 1.23 -16.17
CA ARG A 369 -10.11 2.55 -15.93
C ARG A 369 -9.97 3.32 -17.24
N ASN A 370 -10.04 4.64 -17.14
CA ASN A 370 -9.81 5.55 -18.25
C ASN A 370 -9.16 6.83 -17.72
N ASN A 371 -8.09 7.31 -18.37
CA ASN A 371 -7.29 8.46 -17.90
C ASN A 371 -7.50 9.75 -18.69
N ILE A 372 -8.59 9.84 -19.47
CA ILE A 372 -8.88 11.05 -20.27
C ILE A 372 -8.98 12.28 -19.39
N THR A 373 -8.44 13.38 -19.88
CA THR A 373 -8.51 14.70 -19.25
C THR A 373 -9.30 15.69 -20.09
N THR A 374 -9.87 16.71 -19.45
CA THR A 374 -10.51 17.84 -20.09
C THR A 374 -10.01 19.14 -19.46
N LYS A 375 -10.40 20.29 -20.02
CA LYS A 375 -10.11 21.60 -19.41
C LYS A 375 -10.76 21.75 -18.03
N GLU A 376 -11.93 21.13 -17.83
CA GLU A 376 -12.66 21.15 -16.54
C GLU A 376 -12.05 20.15 -15.56
N HIS A 377 -11.55 19.02 -16.05
CA HIS A 377 -10.95 17.95 -15.26
C HIS A 377 -9.49 17.70 -15.70
N PRO A 378 -8.56 18.61 -15.39
CA PRO A 378 -7.16 18.50 -15.86
C PRO A 378 -6.37 17.38 -15.16
N LEU A 379 -6.86 16.85 -14.04
CA LEU A 379 -6.29 15.70 -13.33
C LEU A 379 -6.94 14.37 -13.73
N GLY A 380 -7.97 14.39 -14.59
CA GLY A 380 -8.71 13.23 -15.07
C GLY A 380 -10.22 13.40 -14.90
N VAL A 381 -10.99 12.96 -15.90
CA VAL A 381 -12.46 12.91 -15.81
C VAL A 381 -12.90 11.84 -14.82
N TYR A 382 -12.20 10.70 -14.80
CA TYR A 382 -12.42 9.56 -13.90
C TYR A 382 -11.39 9.57 -12.76
N HIS A 383 -11.36 10.68 -12.03
CA HIS A 383 -10.44 11.01 -10.97
C HIS A 383 -11.21 11.87 -9.94
N PRO A 384 -10.82 11.91 -8.65
CA PRO A 384 -11.45 12.80 -7.67
C PRO A 384 -11.55 14.23 -8.19
N HIS A 385 -12.75 14.78 -8.20
CA HIS A 385 -13.01 16.15 -8.68
C HIS A 385 -12.55 17.20 -7.68
N ALA A 386 -12.43 18.45 -8.14
CA ALA A 386 -11.79 19.52 -7.39
C ALA A 386 -12.41 19.79 -6.01
N GLU A 387 -13.73 19.65 -5.87
CA GLU A 387 -14.47 19.82 -4.61
C GLU A 387 -14.08 18.81 -3.53
N LEU A 388 -13.53 17.65 -3.91
CA LEU A 388 -13.10 16.60 -2.98
C LEU A 388 -11.61 16.70 -2.61
N HIS A 389 -10.85 17.59 -3.26
CA HIS A 389 -9.39 17.68 -3.08
C HIS A 389 -8.97 18.15 -1.68
N HIS A 390 -9.87 18.74 -0.91
CA HIS A 390 -9.60 19.08 0.48
C HIS A 390 -9.36 17.83 1.35
N ILE A 391 -9.92 16.67 0.97
CA ILE A 391 -9.70 15.38 1.62
C ILE A 391 -8.75 14.52 0.78
N LYS A 392 -9.06 14.27 -0.51
CA LYS A 392 -8.29 13.35 -1.37
C LYS A 392 -8.10 13.97 -2.77
N LYS A 393 -6.85 14.27 -3.11
CA LYS A 393 -6.46 14.82 -4.42
C LYS A 393 -5.65 13.84 -5.26
N GLU A 394 -5.00 12.88 -4.60
CA GLU A 394 -4.08 11.94 -5.23
C GLU A 394 -4.82 10.93 -6.09
N ASN A 395 -4.11 10.33 -7.04
CA ASN A 395 -4.63 9.26 -7.90
C ASN A 395 -5.20 8.10 -7.06
N ILE A 396 -6.27 7.48 -7.58
CA ILE A 396 -6.90 6.31 -6.97
C ILE A 396 -6.20 5.04 -7.47
N GLY A 397 -5.33 4.50 -6.65
CA GLY A 397 -4.59 3.28 -6.91
C GLY A 397 -5.32 2.01 -6.47
N LEU A 398 -4.63 0.87 -6.59
CA LEU A 398 -5.18 -0.47 -6.31
C LEU A 398 -5.87 -0.57 -4.95
N ILE A 399 -5.25 -0.05 -3.89
CA ILE A 399 -5.75 -0.17 -2.52
C ILE A 399 -7.05 0.61 -2.34
N GLU A 400 -7.09 1.84 -2.82
CA GLU A 400 -8.30 2.67 -2.76
C GLU A 400 -9.42 2.09 -3.63
N VAL A 401 -9.11 1.58 -4.80
CA VAL A 401 -10.06 0.89 -5.69
C VAL A 401 -10.80 -0.23 -4.94
N MET A 402 -10.10 -0.95 -4.06
CA MET A 402 -10.68 -2.06 -3.29
C MET A 402 -11.46 -1.61 -2.04
N GLY A 403 -11.50 -0.29 -1.73
CA GLY A 403 -12.31 0.27 -0.65
C GLY A 403 -11.55 0.60 0.64
N LEU A 404 -10.22 0.74 0.60
CA LEU A 404 -9.43 1.24 1.70
C LEU A 404 -8.84 2.61 1.34
N ALA A 405 -9.33 3.66 1.98
CA ALA A 405 -8.78 5.00 1.83
C ALA A 405 -7.41 5.12 2.50
N VAL A 406 -6.42 5.58 1.75
CA VAL A 406 -5.11 6.00 2.29
C VAL A 406 -5.07 7.52 2.19
N LEU A 407 -5.36 8.19 3.31
CA LEU A 407 -5.46 9.63 3.38
C LEU A 407 -4.15 10.27 3.89
N PRO A 408 -3.85 11.51 3.47
CA PRO A 408 -2.60 12.19 3.84
C PRO A 408 -2.54 12.56 5.31
N ALA A 409 -1.32 12.55 5.89
CA ALA A 409 -1.05 12.82 7.30
C ALA A 409 -1.55 14.20 7.79
N ARG A 410 -1.56 15.21 6.89
CA ARG A 410 -2.06 16.56 7.20
C ARG A 410 -3.48 16.56 7.78
N LEU A 411 -4.33 15.62 7.36
CA LEU A 411 -5.72 15.55 7.82
C LEU A 411 -5.86 15.32 9.32
N LYS A 412 -4.87 14.72 10.00
CA LYS A 412 -4.90 14.60 11.45
C LYS A 412 -4.96 15.98 12.12
N GLU A 413 -4.03 16.87 11.80
CA GLU A 413 -4.01 18.24 12.36
C GLU A 413 -5.21 19.04 11.90
N GLU A 414 -5.59 18.91 10.63
CA GLU A 414 -6.72 19.64 10.06
C GLU A 414 -8.06 19.25 10.73
N MET A 415 -8.30 17.98 11.00
CA MET A 415 -9.52 17.52 11.70
C MET A 415 -9.56 17.98 13.16
N GLU A 416 -8.43 17.94 13.87
CA GLU A 416 -8.34 18.49 15.23
C GLU A 416 -8.64 20.01 15.27
N LEU A 417 -8.14 20.77 14.29
CA LEU A 417 -8.45 22.21 14.17
C LEU A 417 -9.92 22.44 13.83
N LEU A 418 -10.49 21.67 12.89
CA LEU A 418 -11.92 21.76 12.55
C LEU A 418 -12.80 21.47 13.75
N LYS A 419 -12.54 20.40 14.49
CA LYS A 419 -13.21 20.07 15.74
C LYS A 419 -13.25 21.26 16.69
N LYS A 420 -12.08 21.87 16.94
CA LYS A 420 -11.97 23.04 17.81
C LYS A 420 -12.79 24.21 17.31
N TYR A 421 -12.71 24.55 16.01
CA TYR A 421 -13.41 25.69 15.41
C TYR A 421 -14.93 25.50 15.44
N ILE A 422 -15.42 24.28 15.14
CA ILE A 422 -16.85 23.95 15.18
C ILE A 422 -17.38 24.07 16.61
N LEU A 423 -16.71 23.49 17.61
CA LEU A 423 -17.14 23.53 19.02
C LEU A 423 -17.11 24.94 19.61
N GLU A 424 -16.19 25.80 19.17
CA GLU A 424 -16.06 27.16 19.61
C GLU A 424 -16.88 28.15 18.75
N ASN A 425 -17.66 27.67 17.77
CA ASN A 425 -18.41 28.50 16.80
C ASN A 425 -17.54 29.56 16.10
N LYS A 426 -16.28 29.19 15.77
CA LYS A 426 -15.35 30.05 15.04
C LYS A 426 -15.53 29.92 13.53
N GLU A 427 -15.30 31.01 12.83
CA GLU A 427 -15.33 31.01 11.36
C GLU A 427 -14.10 30.27 10.79
N ILE A 428 -14.35 29.19 10.05
CA ILE A 428 -13.31 28.26 9.52
C ILE A 428 -12.41 28.98 8.51
N THR A 429 -12.96 29.90 7.71
CA THR A 429 -12.23 30.68 6.70
C THR A 429 -11.14 31.58 7.28
N THR A 430 -11.12 31.79 8.59
CA THR A 430 -10.11 32.60 9.26
C THR A 430 -8.78 31.89 9.50
N ASN A 431 -8.71 30.58 9.20
CA ASN A 431 -7.51 29.78 9.39
C ASN A 431 -7.07 29.11 8.09
N GLU A 432 -5.93 29.53 7.54
CA GLU A 432 -5.37 29.07 6.27
C GLU A 432 -5.18 27.55 6.15
N LYS A 433 -4.99 26.83 7.28
CA LYS A 433 -4.83 25.38 7.27
C LYS A 433 -6.13 24.65 6.97
N ILE A 434 -7.28 25.22 7.35
CA ILE A 434 -8.59 24.55 7.29
C ILE A 434 -9.62 25.30 6.45
N GLU A 435 -9.32 26.50 5.92
CA GLU A 435 -10.23 27.28 5.07
C GLU A 435 -10.80 26.48 3.89
N LYS A 436 -9.99 25.58 3.31
CA LYS A 436 -10.38 24.67 2.22
C LYS A 436 -11.51 23.70 2.58
N HIS A 437 -11.79 23.51 3.86
CA HIS A 437 -12.87 22.65 4.37
C HIS A 437 -14.16 23.43 4.67
N ALA A 438 -14.14 24.76 4.58
CA ALA A 438 -15.25 25.62 5.05
C ALA A 438 -16.57 25.31 4.33
N SER A 439 -16.58 25.18 3.01
CA SER A 439 -17.78 24.86 2.22
C SER A 439 -18.32 23.47 2.57
N TRP A 440 -17.45 22.49 2.71
CA TRP A 440 -17.83 21.13 3.10
C TRP A 440 -18.45 21.09 4.51
N VAL A 441 -17.88 21.79 5.49
CA VAL A 441 -18.44 21.89 6.84
C VAL A 441 -19.80 22.61 6.82
N ALA A 442 -19.94 23.66 6.05
CA ALA A 442 -21.20 24.39 5.90
C ALA A 442 -22.31 23.52 5.26
N GLU A 443 -21.94 22.57 4.38
CA GLU A 443 -22.89 21.63 3.76
C GLU A 443 -23.39 20.58 4.76
N PHE A 444 -22.50 19.91 5.51
CA PHE A 444 -22.91 18.80 6.36
C PHE A 444 -23.39 19.20 7.75
N LEU A 445 -22.82 20.26 8.35
CA LEU A 445 -23.05 20.61 9.76
C LEU A 445 -24.55 20.81 10.10
N PRO A 446 -25.39 21.40 9.23
CA PRO A 446 -26.83 21.54 9.49
C PRO A 446 -27.57 20.21 9.66
N SER A 447 -27.03 19.12 9.16
CA SER A 447 -27.62 17.76 9.30
C SER A 447 -27.43 17.18 10.71
N TYR A 448 -26.60 17.82 11.54
CA TYR A 448 -26.30 17.40 12.91
C TYR A 448 -26.79 18.45 13.91
N PRO A 449 -28.03 18.37 14.41
CA PRO A 449 -28.63 19.41 15.23
C PRO A 449 -28.00 19.57 16.62
N GLN A 450 -27.24 18.58 17.09
CA GLN A 450 -26.55 18.59 18.37
C GLN A 450 -25.10 18.15 18.20
N VAL A 451 -24.21 19.11 17.99
CA VAL A 451 -22.77 18.87 17.92
C VAL A 451 -22.13 19.27 19.24
N ASN A 452 -21.37 18.35 19.84
CA ASN A 452 -20.67 18.57 21.11
C ASN A 452 -19.35 17.78 21.14
N ALA A 453 -18.60 17.93 22.22
CA ALA A 453 -17.29 17.30 22.39
C ALA A 453 -17.33 15.75 22.39
N GLU A 454 -18.48 15.13 22.66
CA GLU A 454 -18.62 13.66 22.72
C GLU A 454 -18.87 13.03 21.35
N ASN A 455 -19.44 13.80 20.38
CA ASN A 455 -19.85 13.23 19.09
C ASN A 455 -19.11 13.80 17.89
N ILE A 456 -18.40 14.91 18.01
CA ILE A 456 -17.76 15.62 16.88
C ILE A 456 -16.72 14.75 16.16
N ASP A 457 -15.95 13.94 16.87
CA ASP A 457 -14.95 13.06 16.25
C ASP A 457 -15.63 12.04 15.32
N ARG A 458 -16.66 11.37 15.79
CA ARG A 458 -17.44 10.43 14.98
C ARG A 458 -18.11 11.10 13.78
N ILE A 459 -18.61 12.33 13.94
CA ILE A 459 -19.22 13.08 12.84
C ILE A 459 -18.18 13.38 11.76
N LEU A 460 -17.00 13.87 12.14
CA LEU A 460 -15.92 14.16 11.19
C LEU A 460 -15.42 12.87 10.49
N GLU A 461 -15.27 11.76 11.22
CA GLU A 461 -14.91 10.46 10.66
C GLU A 461 -15.94 9.98 9.63
N GLU A 462 -17.23 10.09 9.94
CA GLU A 462 -18.33 9.73 9.04
C GLU A 462 -18.33 10.62 7.79
N GLU A 463 -18.21 11.92 7.94
CA GLU A 463 -18.21 12.86 6.83
C GLU A 463 -16.98 12.74 5.92
N VAL A 464 -15.78 12.50 6.48
CA VAL A 464 -14.57 12.17 5.72
C VAL A 464 -14.81 10.88 4.90
N GLY A 465 -15.43 9.88 5.50
CA GLY A 465 -15.77 8.64 4.81
C GLY A 465 -16.76 8.84 3.67
N LYS A 466 -17.80 9.69 3.84
CA LYS A 466 -18.73 10.06 2.76
C LYS A 466 -18.02 10.76 1.59
N VAL A 467 -17.03 11.61 1.88
CA VAL A 467 -16.19 12.20 0.83
C VAL A 467 -15.43 11.11 0.08
N PHE A 468 -14.89 10.11 0.77
CA PHE A 468 -14.19 9.01 0.10
C PHE A 468 -15.13 8.16 -0.78
N VAL A 469 -16.39 7.97 -0.40
CA VAL A 469 -17.39 7.35 -1.29
C VAL A 469 -17.53 8.13 -2.60
N LYS A 470 -17.68 9.46 -2.53
CA LYS A 470 -17.74 10.33 -3.71
C LYS A 470 -16.46 10.25 -4.56
N VAL A 471 -15.29 10.17 -3.90
CA VAL A 471 -13.99 9.96 -4.57
C VAL A 471 -13.98 8.69 -5.42
N LEU A 472 -14.52 7.59 -4.91
CA LEU A 472 -14.62 6.34 -5.66
C LEU A 472 -15.66 6.42 -6.79
N GLU A 473 -16.79 7.10 -6.56
CA GLU A 473 -17.82 7.35 -7.58
C GLU A 473 -17.29 8.21 -8.73
N ASP A 474 -16.48 9.23 -8.44
CA ASP A 474 -15.81 10.03 -9.47
C ASP A 474 -14.83 9.19 -10.31
N ALA A 475 -14.10 8.28 -9.66
CA ALA A 475 -13.14 7.39 -10.32
C ALA A 475 -13.81 6.28 -11.17
N GLY A 476 -15.11 6.03 -10.99
CA GLY A 476 -15.88 5.05 -11.77
C GLY A 476 -16.13 5.52 -13.21
N VAL A 477 -15.82 4.67 -14.18
CA VAL A 477 -16.04 4.96 -15.61
C VAL A 477 -17.54 4.97 -15.93
N TYR A 478 -18.25 3.92 -15.57
CA TYR A 478 -19.71 3.86 -15.65
C TYR A 478 -20.29 4.25 -14.29
N LYS A 479 -21.06 5.33 -14.25
CA LYS A 479 -21.62 5.82 -12.99
C LYS A 479 -22.72 4.89 -12.44
N CYS A 480 -22.92 4.87 -11.13
CA CYS A 480 -23.92 4.06 -10.45
C CYS A 480 -25.35 4.61 -10.62
N THR A 481 -25.71 4.96 -11.85
CA THR A 481 -27.04 5.44 -12.27
C THR A 481 -27.66 4.41 -13.23
N GLU A 482 -28.98 4.51 -13.50
CA GLU A 482 -29.63 3.66 -14.48
C GLU A 482 -28.97 3.78 -15.86
N LYS A 483 -28.69 5.02 -16.31
CA LYS A 483 -27.98 5.24 -17.57
C LYS A 483 -26.58 4.62 -17.56
N GLY A 484 -25.79 4.84 -16.51
CA GLY A 484 -24.45 4.27 -16.41
C GLY A 484 -24.45 2.74 -16.42
N ARG A 485 -25.48 2.11 -15.80
CA ARG A 485 -25.66 0.64 -15.87
C ARG A 485 -26.01 0.16 -17.27
N GLN A 486 -26.84 0.91 -18.02
CA GLN A 486 -27.16 0.61 -19.41
C GLN A 486 -25.92 0.77 -20.32
N ASP A 487 -25.13 1.82 -20.11
CA ASP A 487 -23.88 2.05 -20.83
C ASP A 487 -22.87 0.93 -20.56
N PHE A 488 -22.77 0.46 -19.31
CA PHE A 488 -21.91 -0.66 -18.95
C PHE A 488 -22.36 -1.98 -19.62
N LEU A 489 -23.64 -2.24 -19.65
CA LEU A 489 -24.19 -3.41 -20.34
C LEU A 489 -23.99 -3.31 -21.86
N ARG A 490 -24.02 -2.10 -22.44
CA ARG A 490 -23.70 -1.89 -23.86
C ARG A 490 -22.27 -2.32 -24.18
N PHE A 491 -21.29 -1.97 -23.32
CA PHE A 491 -19.93 -2.49 -23.44
C PHE A 491 -19.88 -4.02 -23.34
N LEU A 492 -20.49 -4.61 -22.30
CA LEU A 492 -20.47 -6.06 -22.09
C LEU A 492 -21.11 -6.84 -23.26
N ASN A 493 -22.08 -6.24 -23.96
CA ASN A 493 -22.69 -6.84 -25.16
C ASN A 493 -21.76 -6.82 -26.40
N THR A 494 -20.58 -6.20 -26.31
CA THR A 494 -19.59 -6.24 -27.39
C THR A 494 -18.58 -7.39 -27.21
N LEU A 495 -18.64 -8.11 -26.11
CA LEU A 495 -17.77 -9.25 -25.77
C LEU A 495 -18.33 -10.59 -26.39
#